data_3eb404e6457dd94daf192ddff17a252f
#
_entry.id   3eb404e6457dd94daf192ddff17a252f
#
_cell.length_a   1.000
_cell.length_b   1.000
_cell.length_c   1.000
_cell.angle_alpha   90.00
_cell.angle_beta   90.00
_cell.angle_gamma   90.00
#
_symmetry.space_group_name_H-M   'P 1'
#
loop_
_entity.id
_entity.type
_entity.pdbx_description
1 polymer ?
#
loop_
_entity_poly.entity_id
_entity_poly.type
_entity_poly.pdbx_seq_one_letter_code
_entity_poly.pdbx_strand_id
1 'polypeptide(L)'
;MGSTKVNIEKLYNQKKYKFNFIPSHPIAGIEKAGLENGFDGLFTNRYNIICPLKKSSKTNINKIVRFWKSLNMKIEIMSAKEHDKVLSLTSHLPHLISYSLVLTAMKKESSLNSKLVKFSAGGFRDFTRVAGSDPEMWRDIFLANNSQIQKLTNNFISELKKFSKTLNPVSYTHLTLPTK
;
A
#
# COMPACT_ATOMS: atom_id res chain seq x y z
N MET A 1 7.09 11.66 1.03
CA MET A 1 6.27 10.49 0.66
C MET A 1 5.50 9.95 1.86
N GLY A 2 4.20 9.69 1.70
CA GLY A 2 3.35 9.11 2.75
C GLY A 2 3.61 7.64 3.00
N SER A 3 3.86 6.86 1.95
CA SER A 3 3.81 5.39 1.95
C SER A 3 4.94 4.69 2.71
N THR A 4 6.06 5.35 3.02
CA THR A 4 7.16 4.79 3.83
C THR A 4 7.66 5.81 4.84
N LYS A 5 8.13 5.35 6.01
CA LYS A 5 8.54 6.19 7.13
C LYS A 5 9.96 5.89 7.63
N VAL A 6 10.43 4.64 7.57
CA VAL A 6 11.73 4.23 8.15
C VAL A 6 12.89 4.99 7.52
N ASN A 7 12.91 5.14 6.19
CA ASN A 7 13.99 5.85 5.52
C ASN A 7 14.01 7.35 5.83
N ILE A 8 12.83 7.96 5.95
CA ILE A 8 12.69 9.37 6.33
C ILE A 8 13.16 9.59 7.77
N GLU A 9 12.79 8.70 8.70
CA GLU A 9 13.30 8.73 10.08
C GLU A 9 14.81 8.63 10.14
N LYS A 10 15.42 7.71 9.39
CA LYS A 10 16.89 7.57 9.29
C LYS A 10 17.56 8.84 8.78
N LEU A 11 17.05 9.40 7.68
CA LEU A 11 17.58 10.63 7.09
C LEU A 11 17.48 11.81 8.06
N TYR A 12 16.36 11.95 8.76
CA TYR A 12 16.19 13.02 9.74
C TYR A 12 17.14 12.87 10.92
N ASN A 13 17.36 11.63 11.40
CA ASN A 13 18.24 11.37 12.53
C ASN A 13 19.75 11.57 12.18
N GLN A 14 20.12 11.34 10.92
CA GLN A 14 21.50 11.56 10.44
C GLN A 14 21.86 13.04 10.27
N LYS A 15 20.86 13.87 9.93
CA LYS A 15 21.06 15.30 9.73
C LYS A 15 20.63 16.08 10.97
N LYS A 16 21.43 17.07 11.37
CA LYS A 16 21.09 17.98 12.49
C LYS A 16 20.12 19.06 12.02
N TYR A 17 18.88 18.68 11.74
CA TYR A 17 17.84 19.66 11.38
C TYR A 17 17.44 20.52 12.60
N LYS A 18 17.22 21.81 12.37
CA LYS A 18 16.77 22.77 13.38
C LYS A 18 15.25 22.90 13.51
N PHE A 19 14.48 22.08 12.77
CA PHE A 19 13.02 22.10 12.80
C PHE A 19 12.45 20.82 13.41
N ASN A 20 11.24 20.94 13.98
CA ASN A 20 10.51 19.79 14.48
C ASN A 20 9.82 19.08 13.30
N PHE A 21 10.07 17.79 13.15
CA PHE A 21 9.48 16.95 12.13
C PHE A 21 8.72 15.79 12.76
N ILE A 22 7.46 15.64 12.39
CA ILE A 22 6.59 14.53 12.82
C ILE A 22 6.00 13.91 11.56
N PRO A 23 6.52 12.75 11.13
CA PRO A 23 5.98 12.07 9.96
C PRO A 23 4.52 11.69 10.15
N SER A 24 3.71 11.98 9.15
CA SER A 24 2.30 11.59 9.09
C SER A 24 1.98 10.93 7.75
N HIS A 25 0.95 10.08 7.73
CA HIS A 25 0.45 9.43 6.53
C HIS A 25 -1.07 9.42 6.55
N PRO A 26 -1.74 10.38 5.92
CA PRO A 26 -3.16 10.28 5.70
C PRO A 26 -3.44 9.12 4.72
N ILE A 27 -4.19 8.13 5.18
CA ILE A 27 -4.66 7.01 4.36
C ILE A 27 -5.88 7.48 3.58
N ALA A 28 -5.63 8.42 2.72
CA ALA A 28 -6.61 9.06 1.86
C ALA A 28 -5.95 9.36 0.52
N GLY A 29 -6.59 9.00 -0.56
CA GLY A 29 -6.07 9.22 -1.90
C GLY A 29 -7.00 8.64 -2.93
N ILE A 30 -6.78 9.08 -4.14
CA ILE A 30 -7.38 8.57 -5.36
C ILE A 30 -6.24 8.18 -6.31
N GLU A 31 -6.55 7.45 -7.35
CA GLU A 31 -5.54 6.97 -8.32
C GLU A 31 -4.95 8.10 -9.17
N LYS A 32 -5.57 9.28 -9.17
CA LYS A 32 -5.12 10.45 -9.93
C LYS A 32 -4.24 11.34 -9.04
N ALA A 33 -3.10 11.74 -9.53
CA ALA A 33 -2.23 12.74 -8.91
C ALA A 33 -2.67 14.15 -9.31
N GLY A 34 -2.26 15.15 -8.51
CA GLY A 34 -2.47 16.57 -8.79
C GLY A 34 -3.52 17.22 -7.88
N LEU A 35 -3.35 18.51 -7.66
CA LEU A 35 -4.25 19.31 -6.81
C LEU A 35 -5.67 19.40 -7.37
N GLU A 36 -5.79 19.39 -8.70
CA GLU A 36 -7.06 19.43 -9.44
C GLU A 36 -7.96 18.22 -9.19
N ASN A 37 -7.40 17.13 -8.70
CA ASN A 37 -8.14 15.92 -8.33
C ASN A 37 -8.54 15.90 -6.84
N GLY A 38 -8.14 16.92 -6.07
CA GLY A 38 -8.60 17.10 -4.70
C GLY A 38 -10.09 17.47 -4.63
N PHE A 39 -10.77 17.03 -3.59
CA PHE A 39 -12.17 17.36 -3.36
C PHE A 39 -12.43 17.59 -1.87
N ASP A 40 -13.50 18.33 -1.58
CA ASP A 40 -13.94 18.54 -0.19
C ASP A 40 -14.34 17.20 0.45
N GLY A 41 -13.90 17.00 1.70
CA GLY A 41 -14.16 15.75 2.42
C GLY A 41 -13.21 14.58 2.12
N LEU A 42 -12.15 14.75 1.29
CA LEU A 42 -11.15 13.71 0.98
C LEU A 42 -10.63 13.00 2.24
N PHE A 43 -10.46 13.73 3.34
CA PHE A 43 -9.92 13.22 4.60
C PHE A 43 -10.99 12.72 5.58
N THR A 44 -12.25 13.04 5.35
CA THR A 44 -13.34 12.76 6.29
C THR A 44 -13.49 11.26 6.56
N ASN A 45 -13.49 10.88 7.84
CA ASN A 45 -13.56 9.50 8.33
C ASN A 45 -12.41 8.58 7.90
N ARG A 46 -11.37 9.11 7.26
CA ARG A 46 -10.16 8.36 6.91
C ARG A 46 -9.19 8.31 8.09
N TYR A 47 -8.29 7.34 8.07
CA TYR A 47 -7.21 7.25 9.05
C TYR A 47 -6.04 8.14 8.67
N ASN A 48 -5.39 8.73 9.66
CA ASN A 48 -4.06 9.32 9.53
C ASN A 48 -3.14 8.67 10.54
N ILE A 49 -2.05 8.09 10.04
CA ILE A 49 -1.03 7.45 10.87
C ILE A 49 0.05 8.47 11.18
N ILE A 50 0.29 8.73 12.46
CA ILE A 50 1.37 9.62 12.93
C ILE A 50 2.50 8.73 13.45
N CYS A 51 3.72 8.99 13.00
CA CYS A 51 4.92 8.27 13.41
C CYS A 51 5.89 9.20 14.15
N PRO A 52 5.69 9.46 15.45
CA PRO A 52 6.55 10.38 16.19
C PRO A 52 7.99 9.86 16.23
N LEU A 53 8.95 10.75 16.04
CA LEU A 53 10.36 10.45 16.22
C LEU A 53 10.70 10.43 17.73
N LYS A 54 11.81 9.78 18.11
CA LYS A 54 12.24 9.68 19.52
C LYS A 54 12.36 11.04 20.22
N LYS A 55 12.66 12.10 19.48
CA LYS A 55 12.82 13.47 20.00
C LYS A 55 11.56 14.32 19.88
N SER A 56 10.46 13.79 19.37
CA SER A 56 9.19 14.52 19.23
C SER A 56 8.60 14.87 20.60
N SER A 57 8.35 16.15 20.86
CA SER A 57 7.69 16.55 22.11
C SER A 57 6.19 16.21 22.09
N LYS A 58 5.62 15.91 23.26
CA LYS A 58 4.17 15.68 23.42
C LYS A 58 3.35 16.85 22.90
N THR A 59 3.80 18.08 23.14
CA THR A 59 3.13 19.30 22.67
C THR A 59 3.03 19.33 21.15
N ASN A 60 4.11 19.01 20.43
CA ASN A 60 4.10 19.01 18.97
C ASN A 60 3.28 17.85 18.39
N ILE A 61 3.33 16.67 19.01
CA ILE A 61 2.46 15.55 18.64
C ILE A 61 1.00 15.96 18.78
N ASN A 62 0.61 16.57 19.91
CA ASN A 62 -0.75 17.02 20.13
C ASN A 62 -1.20 18.11 19.13
N LYS A 63 -0.30 19.00 18.70
CA LYS A 63 -0.62 19.97 17.63
C LYS A 63 -0.98 19.26 16.32
N ILE A 64 -0.18 18.30 15.90
CA ILE A 64 -0.42 17.52 14.66
C ILE A 64 -1.70 16.68 14.79
N VAL A 65 -1.94 16.05 15.94
CA VAL A 65 -3.20 15.33 16.23
C VAL A 65 -4.41 16.24 16.08
N ARG A 66 -4.38 17.45 16.68
CA ARG A 66 -5.47 18.42 16.57
C ARG A 66 -5.71 18.84 15.12
N PHE A 67 -4.63 19.13 14.38
CA PHE A 67 -4.72 19.50 12.97
C PHE A 67 -5.43 18.42 12.14
N TRP A 68 -5.01 17.16 12.23
CA TRP A 68 -5.65 16.10 11.46
C TRP A 68 -7.09 15.79 11.93
N LYS A 69 -7.36 15.94 13.24
CA LYS A 69 -8.73 15.82 13.76
C LYS A 69 -9.65 16.92 13.26
N SER A 70 -9.15 18.16 13.05
CA SER A 70 -9.97 19.24 12.47
C SER A 70 -10.38 18.99 11.02
N LEU A 71 -9.70 18.04 10.34
CA LEU A 71 -10.09 17.53 9.03
C LEU A 71 -10.94 16.25 9.11
N ASN A 72 -11.53 15.97 10.28
CA ASN A 72 -12.36 14.79 10.56
C ASN A 72 -11.65 13.45 10.34
N MET A 73 -10.32 13.39 10.51
CA MET A 73 -9.55 12.13 10.43
C MET A 73 -9.53 11.37 11.75
N LYS A 74 -9.52 10.05 11.65
CA LYS A 74 -9.20 9.13 12.74
C LYS A 74 -7.70 9.02 12.89
N ILE A 75 -7.19 9.11 14.12
CA ILE A 75 -5.74 9.15 14.37
C ILE A 75 -5.26 7.83 14.94
N GLU A 76 -4.21 7.30 14.30
CA GLU A 76 -3.40 6.19 14.81
C GLU A 76 -1.97 6.67 15.05
N ILE A 77 -1.35 6.22 16.14
CA ILE A 77 0.04 6.55 16.47
C ILE A 77 0.82 5.25 16.57
N MET A 78 1.86 5.13 15.76
CA MET A 78 2.74 3.95 15.76
C MET A 78 4.17 4.32 15.37
N SER A 79 5.11 3.40 15.54
CA SER A 79 6.49 3.60 15.09
C SER A 79 6.59 3.57 13.56
N ALA A 80 7.64 4.20 13.00
CA ALA A 80 7.93 4.13 11.56
C ALA A 80 8.07 2.69 11.06
N LYS A 81 8.70 1.82 11.86
CA LYS A 81 8.87 0.39 11.52
C LYS A 81 7.53 -0.35 11.46
N GLU A 82 6.66 -0.09 12.39
CA GLU A 82 5.31 -0.69 12.46
C GLU A 82 4.45 -0.19 11.29
N HIS A 83 4.46 1.12 11.02
CA HIS A 83 3.83 1.71 9.84
C HIS A 83 4.25 0.99 8.55
N ASP A 84 5.57 0.88 8.29
CA ASP A 84 6.07 0.29 7.05
C ASP A 84 5.73 -1.21 6.95
N LYS A 85 5.65 -1.92 8.10
CA LYS A 85 5.19 -3.31 8.18
C LYS A 85 3.69 -3.42 7.85
N VAL A 86 2.84 -2.57 8.40
CA VAL A 86 1.39 -2.57 8.13
C VAL A 86 1.14 -2.24 6.67
N LEU A 87 1.74 -1.16 6.17
CA LEU A 87 1.55 -0.72 4.78
C LEU A 87 2.13 -1.70 3.75
N SER A 88 3.15 -2.47 4.11
CA SER A 88 3.66 -3.51 3.23
C SER A 88 2.60 -4.58 2.92
N LEU A 89 1.75 -4.91 3.88
CA LEU A 89 0.66 -5.87 3.71
C LEU A 89 -0.60 -5.25 3.11
N THR A 90 -1.02 -4.08 3.61
CA THR A 90 -2.34 -3.51 3.29
C THR A 90 -2.33 -2.64 2.02
N SER A 91 -1.16 -2.26 1.54
CA SER A 91 -0.99 -1.38 0.37
C SER A 91 0.04 -1.90 -0.63
N HIS A 92 1.29 -2.13 -0.20
CA HIS A 92 2.37 -2.40 -1.14
C HIS A 92 2.23 -3.77 -1.82
N LEU A 93 1.95 -4.83 -1.07
CA LEU A 93 1.73 -6.16 -1.65
C LEU A 93 0.53 -6.19 -2.61
N PRO A 94 -0.65 -5.63 -2.29
CA PRO A 94 -1.76 -5.53 -3.25
C PRO A 94 -1.38 -4.85 -4.57
N HIS A 95 -0.61 -3.77 -4.54
CA HIS A 95 -0.15 -3.11 -5.78
C HIS A 95 0.81 -3.99 -6.57
N LEU A 96 1.76 -4.66 -5.90
CA LEU A 96 2.67 -5.59 -6.56
C LEU A 96 1.91 -6.73 -7.25
N ILE A 97 0.90 -7.28 -6.57
CA ILE A 97 0.02 -8.34 -7.13
C ILE A 97 -0.74 -7.79 -8.35
N SER A 98 -1.30 -6.59 -8.25
CA SER A 98 -2.04 -5.95 -9.33
C SER A 98 -1.16 -5.76 -10.57
N TYR A 99 0.04 -5.22 -10.42
CA TYR A 99 1.00 -5.11 -11.53
C TYR A 99 1.34 -6.48 -12.12
N SER A 100 1.59 -7.48 -11.30
CA SER A 100 1.95 -8.84 -11.74
C SER A 100 0.80 -9.50 -12.51
N LEU A 101 -0.45 -9.33 -12.05
CA LEU A 101 -1.63 -9.87 -12.72
C LEU A 101 -1.85 -9.22 -14.08
N VAL A 102 -1.76 -7.87 -14.16
CA VAL A 102 -1.91 -7.14 -15.42
C VAL A 102 -0.84 -7.52 -16.42
N LEU A 103 0.44 -7.60 -15.99
CA LEU A 103 1.54 -8.04 -16.85
C LEU A 103 1.33 -9.48 -17.35
N THR A 104 0.79 -10.36 -16.51
CA THR A 104 0.47 -11.74 -16.91
C THR A 104 -0.62 -11.75 -17.99
N ALA A 105 -1.68 -10.96 -17.83
CA ALA A 105 -2.75 -10.84 -18.82
C ALA A 105 -2.23 -10.28 -20.15
N MET A 106 -1.43 -9.21 -20.12
CA MET A 106 -0.85 -8.60 -21.32
C MET A 106 0.04 -9.58 -22.11
N LYS A 107 0.88 -10.36 -21.41
CA LYS A 107 1.70 -11.40 -22.04
C LYS A 107 0.84 -12.47 -22.70
N LYS A 108 -0.29 -12.86 -22.10
CA LYS A 108 -1.22 -13.82 -22.68
C LYS A 108 -1.96 -13.24 -23.89
N GLU A 109 -2.42 -12.01 -23.84
CA GLU A 109 -3.03 -11.33 -24.99
C GLU A 109 -2.08 -11.31 -26.19
N SER A 110 -0.82 -10.93 -25.98
CA SER A 110 0.19 -10.95 -27.03
C SER A 110 0.40 -12.36 -27.61
N SER A 111 0.47 -13.38 -26.76
CA SER A 111 0.68 -14.76 -27.21
C SER A 111 -0.51 -15.36 -27.98
N LEU A 112 -1.72 -14.91 -27.71
CA LEU A 112 -2.96 -15.41 -28.33
C LEU A 112 -3.45 -14.51 -29.46
N ASN A 113 -2.74 -13.41 -29.75
CA ASN A 113 -3.14 -12.38 -30.73
C ASN A 113 -4.63 -11.97 -30.56
N SER A 114 -5.08 -11.86 -29.32
CA SER A 114 -6.49 -11.61 -28.95
C SER A 114 -6.60 -10.57 -27.84
N LYS A 115 -7.59 -9.69 -27.94
CA LYS A 115 -7.90 -8.67 -26.91
C LYS A 115 -8.71 -9.30 -25.75
N LEU A 116 -8.06 -10.03 -24.88
CA LEU A 116 -8.70 -10.74 -23.76
C LEU A 116 -9.28 -9.80 -22.70
N VAL A 117 -8.63 -8.66 -22.47
CA VAL A 117 -9.01 -7.69 -21.43
C VAL A 117 -10.42 -7.11 -21.66
N LYS A 118 -10.92 -7.08 -22.90
CA LYS A 118 -12.30 -6.64 -23.19
C LYS A 118 -13.38 -7.50 -22.51
N PHE A 119 -13.06 -8.73 -22.14
CA PHE A 119 -13.98 -9.64 -21.44
C PHE A 119 -13.88 -9.56 -19.92
N SER A 120 -13.10 -8.61 -19.38
CA SER A 120 -12.92 -8.48 -17.95
C SER A 120 -14.20 -8.02 -17.24
N ALA A 121 -14.54 -8.73 -16.17
CA ALA A 121 -15.58 -8.37 -15.20
C ALA A 121 -14.98 -7.56 -14.03
N GLY A 122 -15.80 -7.26 -13.02
CA GLY A 122 -15.45 -6.39 -11.90
C GLY A 122 -14.12 -6.74 -11.22
N GLY A 123 -13.86 -8.02 -10.94
CA GLY A 123 -12.65 -8.44 -10.25
C GLY A 123 -11.35 -8.02 -10.99
N PHE A 124 -11.25 -8.29 -12.29
CA PHE A 124 -10.08 -7.88 -13.06
C PHE A 124 -9.99 -6.36 -13.23
N ARG A 125 -11.13 -5.67 -13.36
CA ARG A 125 -11.17 -4.20 -13.45
C ARG A 125 -10.60 -3.54 -12.20
N ASP A 126 -10.89 -4.05 -11.00
CA ASP A 126 -10.33 -3.52 -9.76
C ASP A 126 -8.81 -3.66 -9.72
N PHE A 127 -8.26 -4.80 -10.15
CA PHE A 127 -6.82 -4.97 -10.27
C PHE A 127 -6.20 -4.04 -11.33
N THR A 128 -6.83 -3.86 -12.49
CA THR A 128 -6.32 -2.94 -13.52
C THR A 128 -6.38 -1.48 -13.06
N ARG A 129 -7.41 -1.10 -12.31
CA ARG A 129 -7.51 0.24 -11.71
C ARG A 129 -6.35 0.51 -10.75
N VAL A 130 -6.04 -0.43 -9.86
CA VAL A 130 -4.90 -0.31 -8.94
C VAL A 130 -3.57 -0.29 -9.68
N ALA A 131 -3.40 -1.12 -10.70
CA ALA A 131 -2.18 -1.16 -11.53
C ALA A 131 -2.01 0.08 -12.44
N GLY A 132 -3.05 0.91 -12.61
CA GLY A 132 -2.98 2.19 -13.32
C GLY A 132 -2.29 3.30 -12.52
N SER A 133 -1.82 3.03 -11.31
CA SER A 133 -1.06 3.97 -10.48
C SER A 133 0.31 4.26 -11.08
N ASP A 134 0.89 5.42 -10.74
CA ASP A 134 2.20 5.88 -11.23
C ASP A 134 3.32 4.85 -10.96
N PRO A 135 3.94 4.27 -12.00
CA PRO A 135 4.93 3.21 -11.86
C PRO A 135 6.25 3.69 -11.23
N GLU A 136 6.65 4.95 -11.40
CA GLU A 136 7.86 5.49 -10.79
C GLU A 136 7.69 5.66 -9.29
N MET A 137 6.57 6.21 -8.87
CA MET A 137 6.23 6.32 -7.45
C MET A 137 6.21 4.95 -6.79
N TRP A 138 5.61 3.94 -7.42
CA TRP A 138 5.53 2.59 -6.85
C TRP A 138 6.86 1.86 -6.85
N ARG A 139 7.68 2.03 -7.89
CA ARG A 139 9.08 1.55 -7.88
C ARG A 139 9.81 2.05 -6.64
N ASP A 140 9.71 3.35 -6.36
CA ASP A 140 10.41 3.97 -5.24
C ASP A 140 9.87 3.49 -3.89
N ILE A 141 8.55 3.28 -3.78
CA ILE A 141 7.92 2.67 -2.59
C ILE A 141 8.42 1.24 -2.37
N PHE A 142 8.46 0.43 -3.43
CA PHE A 142 8.94 -0.96 -3.35
C PHE A 142 10.41 -1.02 -2.93
N LEU A 143 11.25 -0.16 -3.48
CA LEU A 143 12.66 -0.08 -3.10
C LEU A 143 12.83 0.39 -1.65
N ALA A 144 12.05 1.38 -1.23
CA ALA A 144 12.13 1.92 0.13
C ALA A 144 11.69 0.93 1.21
N ASN A 145 10.79 -0.01 0.91
CA ASN A 145 10.30 -1.04 1.84
C ASN A 145 10.61 -2.47 1.38
N ASN A 146 11.67 -2.64 0.61
CA ASN A 146 12.01 -3.87 -0.11
C ASN A 146 12.02 -5.11 0.79
N SER A 147 12.71 -5.06 1.93
CA SER A 147 12.84 -6.21 2.84
C SER A 147 11.48 -6.76 3.32
N GLN A 148 10.53 -5.89 3.67
CA GLN A 148 9.19 -6.33 4.10
C GLN A 148 8.39 -6.88 2.92
N ILE A 149 8.47 -6.22 1.76
CA ILE A 149 7.75 -6.63 0.56
C ILE A 149 8.25 -7.98 0.06
N GLN A 150 9.56 -8.21 -0.01
CA GLN A 150 10.12 -9.52 -0.40
C GLN A 150 9.62 -10.64 0.49
N LYS A 151 9.66 -10.43 1.83
CA LYS A 151 9.16 -11.43 2.77
C LYS A 151 7.68 -11.77 2.54
N LEU A 152 6.84 -10.75 2.38
CA LEU A 152 5.40 -10.93 2.14
C LEU A 152 5.13 -11.55 0.77
N THR A 153 5.88 -11.17 -0.25
CA THR A 153 5.78 -11.76 -1.60
C THR A 153 6.09 -13.25 -1.57
N ASN A 154 7.15 -13.66 -0.86
CA ASN A 154 7.49 -15.09 -0.72
C ASN A 154 6.38 -15.85 0.01
N ASN A 155 5.80 -15.28 1.06
CA ASN A 155 4.66 -15.88 1.76
C ASN A 155 3.45 -16.01 0.81
N PHE A 156 3.13 -14.96 0.05
CA PHE A 156 2.03 -14.97 -0.91
C PHE A 156 2.23 -16.02 -2.02
N ILE A 157 3.45 -16.15 -2.56
CA ILE A 157 3.79 -17.18 -3.52
C ILE A 157 3.61 -18.57 -2.91
N SER A 158 3.99 -18.76 -1.65
CA SER A 158 3.78 -20.03 -0.94
C SER A 158 2.29 -20.38 -0.84
N GLU A 159 1.44 -19.42 -0.48
CA GLU A 159 -0.02 -19.65 -0.43
C GLU A 159 -0.60 -19.95 -1.83
N LEU A 160 -0.19 -19.20 -2.86
CA LEU A 160 -0.61 -19.47 -4.24
C LEU A 160 -0.24 -20.90 -4.69
N LYS A 161 0.96 -21.36 -4.33
CA LYS A 161 1.40 -22.73 -4.65
C LYS A 161 0.56 -23.78 -3.92
N LYS A 162 0.13 -23.53 -2.69
CA LYS A 162 -0.80 -24.42 -1.97
C LYS A 162 -2.14 -24.50 -2.71
N PHE A 163 -2.74 -23.35 -3.04
CA PHE A 163 -3.98 -23.32 -3.82
C PHE A 163 -3.84 -24.01 -5.18
N SER A 164 -2.73 -23.77 -5.90
CA SER A 164 -2.50 -24.42 -7.18
C SER A 164 -2.47 -25.95 -7.08
N LYS A 165 -1.93 -26.52 -5.99
CA LYS A 165 -1.95 -27.96 -5.76
C LYS A 165 -3.37 -28.51 -5.54
N THR A 166 -4.26 -27.74 -4.92
CA THR A 166 -5.64 -28.16 -4.67
C THR A 166 -6.53 -28.09 -5.91
N LEU A 167 -6.07 -27.41 -6.98
CA LEU A 167 -6.79 -27.38 -8.27
C LEU A 167 -6.63 -28.69 -9.07
N ASN A 168 -5.78 -29.61 -8.65
CA ASN A 168 -5.72 -30.95 -9.26
C ASN A 168 -6.96 -31.77 -8.87
N PRO A 169 -7.64 -32.45 -9.83
CA PRO A 169 -8.91 -33.12 -9.61
C PRO A 169 -8.94 -34.15 -8.46
N VAL A 170 -7.79 -34.70 -8.09
CA VAL A 170 -7.64 -35.70 -7.01
C VAL A 170 -7.71 -35.09 -5.60
N SER A 171 -7.64 -33.76 -5.46
CA SER A 171 -7.48 -33.07 -4.17
C SER A 171 -8.65 -32.14 -3.80
N TYR A 172 -9.78 -32.23 -4.48
CA TYR A 172 -10.88 -31.25 -4.39
C TYR A 172 -11.63 -31.23 -3.03
N THR A 173 -11.41 -32.20 -2.15
CA THR A 173 -12.16 -32.38 -0.90
C THR A 173 -11.74 -31.45 0.24
N HIS A 174 -10.72 -30.63 0.07
CA HIS A 174 -10.13 -29.82 1.17
C HIS A 174 -9.93 -28.32 0.87
N LEU A 175 -10.62 -27.75 -0.13
CA LEU A 175 -10.54 -26.31 -0.40
C LEU A 175 -11.49 -25.56 0.54
N THR A 176 -11.08 -25.33 1.78
CA THR A 176 -11.75 -24.39 2.67
C THR A 176 -11.22 -22.98 2.38
N LEU A 177 -12.02 -22.17 1.67
CA LEU A 177 -11.75 -20.73 1.59
C LEU A 177 -12.11 -20.11 2.94
N PRO A 178 -11.28 -19.17 3.47
CA PRO A 178 -11.66 -18.41 4.66
C PRO A 178 -12.93 -17.62 4.33
N THR A 179 -14.05 -18.07 4.87
CA THR A 179 -15.29 -17.29 4.90
C THR A 179 -15.17 -16.21 5.96
N LYS A 180 -15.71 -15.02 5.66
CA LYS A 180 -15.79 -13.90 6.61
C LYS A 180 -16.61 -14.27 7.82
#